data_e49e72c1c89dea51f91cc23f168c2190
#
_entry.id   e49e72c1c89dea51f91cc23f168c2190
#
_cell.length_a   1.000
_cell.length_b   1.000
_cell.length_c   1.000
_cell.angle_alpha   90.00
_cell.angle_beta   90.00
_cell.angle_gamma   90.00
#
_symmetry.space_group_name_H-M   'P 1'
#
loop_
_entity.id
_entity.type
_entity.pdbx_description
1 polymer ?
#
loop_
_entity_poly.entity_id
_entity_poly.type
_entity_poly.pdbx_seq_one_letter_code
_entity_poly.pdbx_strand_id
1 'polypeptide(L)'
;MQFTRTKIEDVIIIEPKVHGDHRGYFVETFRADKLEEFLGYKLNFGQDNESKSSKGVLRGLHYQLAPHAQTKLVRVISGRVLDVAVDIRRNSPTFGQHVAVELTADNKKQLLVPRGFAHGFVVLEDDTIFAYKVDNYYS
;
A
#
# COMPACT_ATOMS: atom_id res chain seq x y z
N MET A 1 3.35 -7.53 -14.12
CA MET A 1 2.74 -7.04 -12.85
C MET A 1 1.61 -7.97 -12.48
N GLN A 2 1.64 -8.48 -11.27
CA GLN A 2 0.65 -9.46 -10.79
C GLN A 2 -0.20 -8.81 -9.70
N PHE A 3 -1.52 -9.02 -9.78
CA PHE A 3 -2.47 -8.50 -8.80
C PHE A 3 -3.14 -9.66 -8.10
N THR A 4 -3.15 -9.64 -6.76
CA THR A 4 -3.75 -10.70 -5.95
C THR A 4 -4.72 -10.11 -4.95
N ARG A 5 -5.96 -10.61 -4.95
CA ARG A 5 -6.94 -10.21 -3.94
C ARG A 5 -6.61 -10.86 -2.62
N THR A 6 -6.81 -10.13 -1.53
CA THR A 6 -6.67 -10.65 -0.17
C THR A 6 -8.01 -11.18 0.33
N LYS A 7 -8.05 -11.64 1.58
CA LYS A 7 -9.33 -12.06 2.21
C LYS A 7 -10.36 -10.93 2.29
N ILE A 8 -9.91 -9.67 2.22
CA ILE A 8 -10.79 -8.52 2.00
C ILE A 8 -10.60 -8.12 0.55
N GLU A 9 -11.56 -8.43 -0.30
CA GLU A 9 -11.41 -8.40 -1.77
C GLU A 9 -10.90 -7.07 -2.33
N ASP A 10 -11.25 -5.95 -1.69
CA ASP A 10 -10.86 -4.63 -2.18
C ASP A 10 -9.43 -4.26 -1.84
N VAL A 11 -8.80 -4.98 -0.92
CA VAL A 11 -7.39 -4.79 -0.55
C VAL A 11 -6.54 -5.72 -1.43
N ILE A 12 -5.69 -5.13 -2.27
CA ILE A 12 -4.99 -5.83 -3.34
C ILE A 12 -3.49 -5.85 -3.08
N ILE A 13 -2.87 -7.02 -3.19
CA ILE A 13 -1.41 -7.15 -3.23
C ILE A 13 -0.95 -7.01 -4.66
N ILE A 14 0.03 -6.16 -4.90
CA ILE A 14 0.61 -5.92 -6.21
C ILE A 14 2.07 -6.35 -6.19
N GLU A 15 2.45 -7.20 -7.13
CA GLU A 15 3.82 -7.66 -7.29
C GLU A 15 4.33 -7.26 -8.67
N PRO A 16 5.16 -6.19 -8.76
CA PRO A 16 5.76 -5.79 -10.02
C PRO A 16 6.78 -6.83 -10.48
N LYS A 17 6.96 -6.92 -11.78
CA LYS A 17 7.98 -7.81 -12.35
C LYS A 17 9.34 -7.14 -12.27
N VAL A 18 10.30 -7.85 -11.70
CA VAL A 18 11.69 -7.37 -11.55
C VAL A 18 12.54 -8.02 -12.64
N HIS A 19 13.26 -7.19 -13.40
CA HIS A 19 14.20 -7.62 -14.43
C HIS A 19 15.62 -7.43 -13.89
N GLY A 20 16.28 -8.54 -13.53
CA GLY A 20 17.61 -8.49 -12.93
C GLY A 20 18.68 -9.15 -13.78
N ASP A 21 19.92 -8.65 -13.68
CA ASP A 21 21.11 -9.25 -14.24
C ASP A 21 22.32 -8.84 -13.37
N HIS A 22 23.54 -9.12 -13.87
CA HIS A 22 24.78 -8.82 -13.11
C HIS A 22 25.01 -7.32 -12.85
N ARG A 23 24.30 -6.43 -13.54
CA ARG A 23 24.40 -4.97 -13.33
C ARG A 23 23.47 -4.46 -12.25
N GLY A 24 22.50 -5.27 -11.81
CA GLY A 24 21.46 -4.88 -10.87
C GLY A 24 20.09 -5.27 -11.39
N TYR A 25 19.08 -4.41 -11.17
CA TYR A 25 17.73 -4.71 -11.61
C TYR A 25 17.02 -3.47 -12.16
N PHE A 26 15.99 -3.72 -12.95
CA PHE A 26 15.01 -2.73 -13.39
C PHE A 26 13.62 -3.23 -13.04
N VAL A 27 12.79 -2.35 -12.51
CA VAL A 27 11.41 -2.67 -12.16
C VAL A 27 10.50 -1.50 -12.47
N GLU A 28 9.39 -1.78 -13.15
CA GLU A 28 8.31 -0.80 -13.33
C GLU A 28 7.41 -0.89 -12.11
N THR A 29 7.50 0.11 -11.22
CA THR A 29 6.84 0.04 -9.92
C THR A 29 5.38 0.44 -9.95
N PHE A 30 4.94 1.16 -10.99
CA PHE A 30 3.56 1.62 -11.09
C PHE A 30 3.13 1.75 -12.55
N ARG A 31 1.96 1.21 -12.86
CA ARG A 31 1.28 1.38 -14.14
C ARG A 31 -0.19 1.66 -13.86
N ALA A 32 -0.61 2.90 -14.09
CA ALA A 32 -1.99 3.31 -13.86
C ALA A 32 -2.97 2.52 -14.73
N ASP A 33 -2.65 2.33 -16.01
CA ASP A 33 -3.52 1.64 -16.95
C ASP A 33 -3.79 0.19 -16.53
N LYS A 34 -2.76 -0.55 -16.13
CA LYS A 34 -2.89 -1.95 -15.72
C LYS A 34 -3.63 -2.11 -14.41
N LEU A 35 -3.35 -1.23 -13.45
CA LEU A 35 -4.04 -1.26 -12.16
C LEU A 35 -5.53 -0.93 -12.33
N GLU A 36 -5.84 0.10 -13.09
CA GLU A 36 -7.22 0.50 -13.35
C GLU A 36 -8.00 -0.58 -14.11
N GLU A 37 -7.35 -1.26 -15.06
CA GLU A 37 -7.95 -2.39 -15.76
C GLU A 37 -8.34 -3.51 -14.80
N PHE A 38 -7.44 -3.86 -13.88
CA PHE A 38 -7.72 -4.89 -12.88
C PHE A 38 -8.84 -4.48 -11.92
N LEU A 39 -8.83 -3.23 -11.45
CA LEU A 39 -9.80 -2.73 -10.49
C LEU A 39 -11.18 -2.49 -11.11
N GLY A 40 -11.23 -2.12 -12.39
CA GLY A 40 -12.47 -1.73 -13.07
C GLY A 40 -12.92 -0.30 -12.77
N TYR A 41 -12.06 0.51 -12.15
CA TYR A 41 -12.33 1.93 -11.91
C TYR A 41 -11.04 2.74 -11.98
N LYS A 42 -11.17 4.04 -12.19
CA LYS A 42 -10.03 4.95 -12.27
C LYS A 42 -9.51 5.36 -10.91
N LEU A 43 -8.19 5.47 -10.82
CA LEU A 43 -7.49 6.06 -9.69
C LEU A 43 -6.76 7.32 -10.14
N ASN A 44 -6.77 8.33 -9.29
CA ASN A 44 -6.19 9.62 -9.61
C ASN A 44 -5.18 10.00 -8.52
N PHE A 45 -4.03 9.37 -8.55
CA PHE A 45 -2.98 9.61 -7.56
C PHE A 45 -2.30 10.95 -7.83
N GLY A 46 -2.62 11.95 -7.01
CA GLY A 46 -2.09 13.30 -7.16
C GLY A 46 -0.95 13.64 -6.21
N GLN A 47 -0.61 12.75 -5.27
CA GLN A 47 0.40 13.04 -4.25
C GLN A 47 1.19 11.79 -3.90
N ASP A 48 2.51 11.93 -3.82
CA ASP A 48 3.43 10.93 -3.31
C ASP A 48 4.00 11.40 -1.98
N ASN A 49 4.10 10.48 -1.02
CA ASN A 49 4.73 10.74 0.28
C ASN A 49 5.81 9.70 0.56
N GLU A 50 6.81 10.10 1.32
CA GLU A 50 7.89 9.20 1.74
C GLU A 50 8.22 9.45 3.20
N SER A 51 8.47 8.37 3.96
CA SER A 51 8.91 8.46 5.34
C SER A 51 10.10 7.54 5.58
N LYS A 52 10.94 7.91 6.55
CA LYS A 52 12.04 7.07 7.05
C LYS A 52 11.83 6.85 8.53
N SER A 53 12.00 5.62 8.99
CA SER A 53 11.74 5.27 10.39
C SER A 53 12.70 4.22 10.89
N SER A 54 12.96 4.24 12.21
CA SER A 54 13.77 3.25 12.92
C SER A 54 12.93 2.02 13.25
N LYS A 55 13.60 0.89 13.47
CA LYS A 55 12.96 -0.35 13.90
C LYS A 55 12.09 -0.12 15.13
N GLY A 56 10.89 -0.71 15.10
CA GLY A 56 9.94 -0.65 16.20
C GLY A 56 8.97 0.53 16.15
N VAL A 57 9.19 1.49 15.24
CA VAL A 57 8.26 2.61 15.09
C VAL A 57 6.93 2.08 14.54
N LEU A 58 5.84 2.52 15.17
CA LEU A 58 4.48 2.26 14.72
C LEU A 58 3.90 3.58 14.18
N ARG A 59 3.44 3.56 12.92
CA ARG A 59 2.74 4.70 12.33
C ARG A 59 1.31 4.30 12.04
N GLY A 60 0.36 5.04 12.60
CA GLY A 60 -1.07 4.79 12.43
C GLY A 60 -1.71 4.22 13.68
N LEU A 61 -2.90 3.65 13.60
CA LEU A 61 -3.73 3.59 12.38
C LEU A 61 -4.25 4.97 12.03
N HIS A 62 -4.25 5.30 10.73
CA HIS A 62 -4.76 6.57 10.23
C HIS A 62 -5.93 6.34 9.27
N TYR A 63 -6.89 7.25 9.29
CA TYR A 63 -7.96 7.29 8.30
C TYR A 63 -8.51 8.71 8.18
N GLN A 64 -9.15 8.98 7.06
CA GLN A 64 -9.86 10.24 6.85
C GLN A 64 -11.28 9.93 6.38
N LEU A 65 -12.24 10.69 6.88
CA LEU A 65 -13.63 10.55 6.48
C LEU A 65 -13.89 11.31 5.17
N ALA A 66 -14.93 10.90 4.45
CA ALA A 66 -15.37 11.64 3.28
C ALA A 66 -15.64 13.11 3.63
N PRO A 67 -15.28 14.09 2.77
CA PRO A 67 -14.75 13.94 1.41
C PRO A 67 -13.23 13.77 1.33
N HIS A 68 -12.54 13.60 2.45
CA HIS A 68 -11.07 13.55 2.52
C HIS A 68 -10.50 12.12 2.55
N ALA A 69 -11.34 11.10 2.45
CA ALA A 69 -10.91 9.71 2.44
C ALA A 69 -9.91 9.45 1.31
N GLN A 70 -8.90 8.63 1.59
CA GLN A 70 -7.79 8.36 0.67
C GLN A 70 -7.72 6.88 0.31
N THR A 71 -7.54 6.60 -0.99
CA THR A 71 -6.99 5.33 -1.47
C THR A 71 -5.47 5.48 -1.46
N LYS A 72 -4.78 4.48 -0.93
CA LYS A 72 -3.32 4.49 -0.81
C LYS A 72 -2.72 3.31 -1.55
N LEU A 73 -1.62 3.57 -2.26
CA LEU A 73 -0.79 2.52 -2.82
C LEU A 73 0.58 2.62 -2.14
N VAL A 74 0.90 1.63 -1.33
CA VAL A 74 2.05 1.68 -0.42
C VAL A 74 3.11 0.66 -0.80
N ARG A 75 4.38 1.01 -0.58
CA ARG A 75 5.52 0.14 -0.83
C ARG A 75 6.72 0.51 0.04
N VAL A 76 7.66 -0.43 0.15
CA VAL A 76 8.91 -0.24 0.89
C VAL A 76 10.06 -0.10 -0.11
N ILE A 77 10.81 0.98 -0.02
CA ILE A 77 11.98 1.24 -0.85
C ILE A 77 13.22 0.60 -0.23
N SER A 78 13.35 0.70 1.09
CA SER A 78 14.46 0.12 1.85
C SER A 78 13.90 -0.41 3.17
N GLY A 79 14.36 -1.58 3.59
CA GLY A 79 13.95 -2.16 4.86
C GLY A 79 12.70 -3.03 4.75
N ARG A 80 11.90 -3.03 5.82
CA ARG A 80 10.78 -3.97 5.98
C ARG A 80 9.74 -3.45 6.94
N VAL A 81 8.46 -3.65 6.60
CA VAL A 81 7.33 -3.31 7.48
C VAL A 81 6.30 -4.43 7.50
N LEU A 82 5.49 -4.49 8.56
CA LEU A 82 4.21 -5.17 8.54
C LEU A 82 3.13 -4.12 8.31
N ASP A 83 2.50 -4.16 7.16
CA ASP A 83 1.48 -3.19 6.75
C ASP A 83 0.10 -3.73 7.07
N VAL A 84 -0.76 -2.90 7.68
CA VAL A 84 -2.06 -3.33 8.18
C VAL A 84 -3.15 -2.41 7.66
N ALA A 85 -4.20 -3.02 7.09
CA ALA A 85 -5.40 -2.33 6.65
C ALA A 85 -6.61 -2.91 7.38
N VAL A 86 -7.40 -2.05 8.01
CA VAL A 86 -8.61 -2.45 8.75
C VAL A 86 -9.83 -1.87 8.06
N ASP A 87 -10.80 -2.73 7.75
CA ASP A 87 -12.06 -2.30 7.14
C ASP A 87 -12.92 -1.57 8.18
N ILE A 88 -13.12 -0.26 7.99
CA ILE A 88 -13.98 0.55 8.86
C ILE A 88 -15.24 1.04 8.15
N ARG A 89 -15.62 0.39 7.04
CA ARG A 89 -16.85 0.69 6.32
C ARG A 89 -18.04 0.01 7.03
N ARG A 90 -18.93 0.80 7.61
CA ARG A 90 -20.01 0.31 8.50
C ARG A 90 -20.90 -0.76 7.88
N ASN A 91 -21.18 -0.66 6.59
CA ASN A 91 -22.08 -1.60 5.91
C ASN A 91 -21.34 -2.69 5.14
N SER A 92 -20.03 -2.80 5.32
CA SER A 92 -19.22 -3.82 4.67
C SER A 92 -19.40 -5.17 5.37
N PRO A 93 -19.48 -6.29 4.61
CA PRO A 93 -19.50 -7.62 5.21
C PRO A 93 -18.21 -7.95 5.96
N THR A 94 -17.12 -7.22 5.70
CA THR A 94 -15.83 -7.41 6.38
C THR A 94 -15.52 -6.30 7.40
N PHE A 95 -16.52 -5.53 7.81
CA PHE A 95 -16.34 -4.48 8.81
C PHE A 95 -15.63 -5.01 10.06
N GLY A 96 -14.57 -4.31 10.48
CA GLY A 96 -13.76 -4.68 11.64
C GLY A 96 -12.70 -5.74 11.36
N GLN A 97 -12.70 -6.35 10.20
CA GLN A 97 -11.65 -7.29 9.81
C GLN A 97 -10.42 -6.56 9.28
N HIS A 98 -9.28 -7.23 9.30
CA HIS A 98 -8.03 -6.63 8.84
C HIS A 98 -7.24 -7.57 7.92
N VAL A 99 -6.35 -6.97 7.17
CA VAL A 99 -5.32 -7.65 6.37
C VAL A 99 -3.98 -7.14 6.84
N ALA A 100 -3.03 -8.04 7.08
CA ALA A 100 -1.66 -7.70 7.42
C ALA A 100 -0.72 -8.35 6.42
N VAL A 101 0.15 -7.55 5.80
CA VAL A 101 1.07 -8.03 4.76
C VAL A 101 2.46 -7.50 5.05
N GLU A 102 3.46 -8.38 4.99
CA GLU A 102 4.85 -7.97 5.09
C GLU A 102 5.32 -7.42 3.76
N LEU A 103 5.74 -6.15 3.75
CA LEU A 103 6.28 -5.47 2.60
C LEU A 103 7.76 -5.21 2.83
N THR A 104 8.59 -5.60 1.86
CA THR A 104 10.05 -5.44 1.96
C THR A 104 10.63 -4.87 0.68
N ALA A 105 11.84 -4.30 0.80
CA ALA A 105 12.58 -3.89 -0.38
C ALA A 105 12.86 -5.07 -1.31
N ASP A 106 13.07 -6.27 -0.75
CA ASP A 106 13.40 -7.47 -1.52
C ASP A 106 12.19 -8.07 -2.20
N ASN A 107 11.06 -8.21 -1.50
CA ASN A 107 9.87 -8.83 -2.12
C ASN A 107 9.14 -7.88 -3.07
N LYS A 108 9.37 -6.58 -2.93
CA LYS A 108 8.80 -5.51 -3.76
C LYS A 108 7.27 -5.52 -3.83
N LYS A 109 6.63 -6.19 -2.87
CA LYS A 109 5.18 -6.20 -2.77
C LYS A 109 4.67 -4.81 -2.43
N GLN A 110 3.55 -4.47 -3.03
CA GLN A 110 2.81 -3.24 -2.74
C GLN A 110 1.42 -3.62 -2.27
N LEU A 111 0.79 -2.73 -1.52
CA LEU A 111 -0.57 -2.93 -1.05
C LEU A 111 -1.44 -1.77 -1.48
N LEU A 112 -2.55 -2.07 -2.13
CA LEU A 112 -3.58 -1.08 -2.42
C LEU A 112 -4.60 -1.12 -1.29
N VAL A 113 -4.72 -0.01 -0.56
CA VAL A 113 -5.66 0.17 0.56
C VAL A 113 -6.72 1.17 0.11
N PRO A 114 -7.95 0.72 -0.14
CA PRO A 114 -9.01 1.61 -0.64
C PRO A 114 -9.48 2.62 0.40
N ARG A 115 -10.30 3.57 -0.04
CA ARG A 115 -11.03 4.46 0.86
C ARG A 115 -11.92 3.62 1.78
N GLY A 116 -12.12 4.10 3.00
CA GLY A 116 -12.93 3.39 3.99
C GLY A 116 -12.14 2.39 4.82
N PHE A 117 -10.81 2.47 4.79
CA PHE A 117 -9.92 1.64 5.61
C PHE A 117 -9.08 2.51 6.51
N ALA A 118 -8.84 2.02 7.73
CA ALA A 118 -7.76 2.54 8.56
C ALA A 118 -6.47 1.82 8.17
N HIS A 119 -5.37 2.56 8.13
CA HIS A 119 -4.09 2.05 7.64
C HIS A 119 -2.95 2.41 8.58
N GLY A 120 -2.04 1.48 8.76
CA GLY A 120 -0.83 1.71 9.53
C GLY A 120 0.21 0.64 9.27
N PHE A 121 1.38 0.81 9.85
CA PHE A 121 2.45 -0.18 9.71
C PHE A 121 3.41 -0.14 10.89
N VAL A 122 4.04 -1.30 11.13
CA VAL A 122 5.11 -1.47 12.11
C VAL A 122 6.41 -1.65 11.35
N VAL A 123 7.42 -0.88 11.74
CA VAL A 123 8.75 -0.92 11.11
C VAL A 123 9.56 -2.06 11.72
N LEU A 124 10.02 -2.97 10.87
CA LEU A 124 10.70 -4.21 11.30
C LEU A 124 12.23 -4.14 11.17
N GLU A 125 12.77 -3.14 10.48
CA GLU A 125 14.20 -2.92 10.33
C GLU A 125 14.53 -1.44 10.48
N ASP A 126 15.78 -1.14 10.90
CA ASP A 126 16.25 0.23 10.95
C ASP A 126 16.37 0.83 9.55
N ASP A 127 16.27 2.15 9.47
CA ASP A 127 16.39 2.91 8.23
C ASP A 127 15.40 2.47 7.13
N THR A 128 14.23 2.03 7.54
CA THR A 128 13.16 1.67 6.60
C THR A 128 12.60 2.92 5.93
N ILE A 129 12.58 2.88 4.60
CA ILE A 129 12.00 3.94 3.77
C ILE A 129 10.71 3.41 3.16
N PHE A 130 9.61 4.08 3.49
CA PHE A 130 8.25 3.74 3.10
C PHE A 130 7.70 4.84 2.20
N ALA A 131 7.13 4.46 1.07
CA ALA A 131 6.58 5.41 0.11
C ALA A 131 5.15 5.05 -0.25
N TYR A 132 4.29 6.04 -0.46
CA TYR A 132 2.93 5.76 -0.89
C TYR A 132 2.33 6.88 -1.72
N LYS A 133 1.44 6.49 -2.61
CA LYS A 133 0.61 7.39 -3.42
C LYS A 133 -0.77 7.51 -2.77
N VAL A 134 -1.35 8.68 -2.87
CA VAL A 134 -2.73 8.93 -2.40
C VAL A 134 -3.54 9.61 -3.50
N ASP A 135 -4.84 9.29 -3.53
CA ASP A 135 -5.77 9.82 -4.52
C ASP A 135 -6.54 11.04 -4.02
N ASN A 136 -6.26 11.49 -2.82
CA ASN A 136 -6.84 12.69 -2.24
C ASN A 136 -5.81 13.33 -1.33
N TYR A 137 -5.77 14.65 -1.27
CA TYR A 137 -4.80 15.34 -0.46
C TYR A 137 -5.08 15.18 1.03
N TYR A 138 -4.00 15.11 1.82
CA TYR A 138 -4.12 15.05 3.27
C TYR A 138 -4.78 16.32 3.80
N SER A 139 -5.71 16.13 4.74
CA SER A 139 -6.46 17.22 5.33
C SER A 139 -6.39 17.18 6.87
#